data_3d510881e25f56c2c9a41bd032b526e5
#
_entry.id   3d510881e25f56c2c9a41bd032b526e5
#
_cell.length_a   1.000
_cell.length_b   1.000
_cell.length_c   1.000
_cell.angle_alpha   90.00
_cell.angle_beta   90.00
_cell.angle_gamma   90.00
#
_symmetry.space_group_name_H-M   'P 1'
#
loop_
_entity.id
_entity.type
_entity.pdbx_description
1 polymer ?
#
loop_
_entity_poly.entity_id
_entity_poly.type
_entity_poly.pdbx_seq_one_letter_code
_entity_poly.pdbx_strand_id
1 'polypeptide(L)'
;DQRAIDTCMIELDGTDNKKILGGNSIYSVSLACLRAAALTCGQPLYVYINGQTPKKLPIPTFNVINGGRYGRLVQPFNEFLLVPYGAESMEEAVEIGVRVFQELETTICHYQNGGMPLLGGSFGYAAPSEDPERVLELMQAAAEACGCGGRIVYALDCASSEMYDRNTETYLLNGRRVTNEELIDYVKRLS
;
A
#
# COMPACT_ATOMS: atom_id res chain seq x y z
N ASP A 1 14.47 -24.00 -14.84
CA ASP A 1 13.05 -23.64 -14.92
C ASP A 1 12.58 -23.15 -13.55
N GLN A 2 12.18 -21.87 -13.47
CA GLN A 2 11.75 -21.23 -12.22
C GLN A 2 10.55 -21.95 -11.57
N ARG A 3 9.58 -22.34 -12.38
CA ARG A 3 8.38 -23.07 -11.86
C ARG A 3 8.74 -24.39 -11.21
N ALA A 4 9.70 -25.13 -11.80
CA ALA A 4 10.16 -26.38 -11.23
C ALA A 4 10.85 -26.20 -9.88
N ILE A 5 11.65 -25.12 -9.73
CA ILE A 5 12.29 -24.75 -8.47
C ILE A 5 11.23 -24.40 -7.42
N ASP A 6 10.27 -23.56 -7.76
CA ASP A 6 9.23 -23.12 -6.84
C ASP A 6 8.33 -24.29 -6.43
N THR A 7 7.95 -25.14 -7.37
CA THR A 7 7.17 -26.36 -7.08
C THR A 7 7.92 -27.28 -6.14
N CYS A 8 9.21 -27.52 -6.39
CA CYS A 8 10.04 -28.35 -5.52
C CYS A 8 10.07 -27.84 -4.07
N MET A 9 10.23 -26.53 -3.88
CA MET A 9 10.21 -25.94 -2.54
C MET A 9 8.84 -26.04 -1.86
N ILE A 10 7.76 -25.86 -2.62
CA ILE A 10 6.39 -26.01 -2.11
C ILE A 10 6.11 -27.46 -1.69
N GLU A 11 6.54 -28.42 -2.49
CA GLU A 11 6.41 -29.85 -2.19
C GLU A 11 7.25 -30.28 -1.00
N LEU A 12 8.49 -29.74 -0.86
CA LEU A 12 9.35 -29.98 0.30
C LEU A 12 8.74 -29.43 1.59
N ASP A 13 8.08 -28.26 1.53
CA ASP A 13 7.35 -27.74 2.69
C ASP A 13 6.13 -28.59 3.02
N GLY A 14 5.37 -29.04 2.03
CA GLY A 14 4.24 -29.92 2.15
C GLY A 14 3.05 -29.36 2.95
N THR A 15 3.05 -28.07 3.29
CA THR A 15 1.96 -27.41 4.04
C THR A 15 1.34 -26.27 3.26
N ASP A 16 0.03 -26.07 3.40
CA ASP A 16 -0.70 -25.00 2.68
C ASP A 16 -0.16 -23.60 2.99
N ASN A 17 0.24 -23.36 4.23
CA ASN A 17 0.69 -22.05 4.71
C ASN A 17 2.22 -21.89 4.79
N LYS A 18 2.99 -22.81 4.19
CA LYS A 18 4.45 -22.77 4.11
C LYS A 18 5.13 -22.67 5.49
N LYS A 19 4.59 -23.38 6.50
CA LYS A 19 5.04 -23.25 7.90
C LYS A 19 6.32 -24.02 8.24
N ILE A 20 6.75 -24.99 7.42
CA ILE A 20 7.94 -25.81 7.68
C ILE A 20 9.20 -25.08 7.20
N LEU A 21 9.28 -24.72 5.94
CA LEU A 21 10.39 -23.95 5.37
C LEU A 21 10.28 -22.45 5.65
N GLY A 22 9.04 -21.96 5.77
CA GLY A 22 8.72 -20.55 5.93
C GLY A 22 8.62 -19.80 4.61
N GLY A 23 7.58 -18.97 4.48
CA GLY A 23 7.32 -18.20 3.28
C GLY A 23 8.50 -17.32 2.87
N ASN A 24 9.17 -16.67 3.82
CA ASN A 24 10.33 -15.82 3.55
C ASN A 24 11.51 -16.60 2.95
N SER A 25 11.76 -17.84 3.42
CA SER A 25 12.85 -18.69 2.89
C SER A 25 12.56 -19.11 1.46
N ILE A 26 11.33 -19.58 1.19
CA ILE A 26 10.88 -19.98 -0.16
C ILE A 26 10.99 -18.79 -1.12
N TYR A 27 10.46 -17.63 -0.71
CA TYR A 27 10.53 -16.41 -1.51
C TYR A 27 11.97 -15.99 -1.81
N SER A 28 12.86 -15.99 -0.80
CA SER A 28 14.25 -15.57 -0.97
C SER A 28 15.02 -16.49 -1.91
N VAL A 29 14.85 -17.82 -1.80
CA VAL A 29 15.50 -18.78 -2.69
C VAL A 29 14.96 -18.65 -4.11
N SER A 30 13.63 -18.56 -4.28
CA SER A 30 12.99 -18.34 -5.59
C SER A 30 13.57 -17.11 -6.29
N LEU A 31 13.62 -15.99 -5.58
CA LEU A 31 14.14 -14.73 -6.12
C LEU A 31 15.65 -14.79 -6.43
N ALA A 32 16.44 -15.46 -5.60
CA ALA A 32 17.87 -15.66 -5.85
C ALA A 32 18.13 -16.48 -7.12
N CYS A 33 17.38 -17.57 -7.30
CA CYS A 33 17.47 -18.40 -8.52
C CYS A 33 17.06 -17.61 -9.77
N LEU A 34 15.99 -16.83 -9.68
CA LEU A 34 15.51 -15.98 -10.78
C LEU A 34 16.56 -14.94 -11.18
N ARG A 35 17.19 -14.28 -10.20
CA ARG A 35 18.27 -13.31 -10.44
C ARG A 35 19.50 -13.96 -11.06
N ALA A 36 19.91 -15.13 -10.55
CA ALA A 36 21.03 -15.89 -11.08
C ALA A 36 20.78 -16.28 -12.56
N ALA A 37 19.58 -16.74 -12.88
CA ALA A 37 19.19 -17.07 -14.26
C ALA A 37 19.26 -15.85 -15.18
N ALA A 38 18.71 -14.69 -14.76
CA ALA A 38 18.78 -13.45 -15.53
C ALA A 38 20.23 -13.03 -15.80
N LEU A 39 21.10 -13.07 -14.79
CA LEU A 39 22.52 -12.77 -14.91
C LEU A 39 23.23 -13.74 -15.87
N THR A 40 22.94 -15.03 -15.78
CA THR A 40 23.50 -16.05 -16.69
C THR A 40 23.13 -15.80 -18.15
N CYS A 41 21.90 -15.29 -18.37
CA CYS A 41 21.42 -14.88 -19.71
C CYS A 41 21.94 -13.49 -20.13
N GLY A 42 22.70 -12.78 -19.31
CA GLY A 42 23.16 -11.42 -19.60
C GLY A 42 22.03 -10.40 -19.73
N GLN A 43 20.90 -10.62 -19.07
CA GLN A 43 19.71 -9.79 -19.18
C GLN A 43 19.37 -9.11 -17.85
N PRO A 44 18.88 -7.86 -17.86
CA PRO A 44 18.22 -7.28 -16.70
C PRO A 44 17.05 -8.14 -16.23
N LEU A 45 16.83 -8.24 -14.92
CA LEU A 45 15.80 -9.10 -14.35
C LEU A 45 14.41 -8.85 -14.94
N TYR A 46 14.02 -7.60 -15.10
CA TYR A 46 12.72 -7.23 -15.65
C TYR A 46 12.54 -7.66 -17.12
N VAL A 47 13.63 -7.69 -17.91
CA VAL A 47 13.60 -8.21 -19.29
C VAL A 47 13.47 -9.73 -19.27
N TYR A 48 14.23 -10.39 -18.40
CA TYR A 48 14.21 -11.84 -18.27
C TYR A 48 12.81 -12.36 -17.87
N ILE A 49 12.15 -11.70 -16.91
CA ILE A 49 10.80 -12.06 -16.44
C ILE A 49 9.77 -11.83 -17.56
N ASN A 50 9.85 -10.69 -18.23
CA ASN A 50 8.86 -10.30 -19.25
C ASN A 50 9.07 -10.99 -20.60
N GLY A 51 10.23 -11.58 -20.85
CA GLY A 51 10.62 -12.16 -22.14
C GLY A 51 10.95 -11.14 -23.24
N GLN A 52 10.74 -9.85 -22.97
CA GLN A 52 11.05 -8.73 -23.86
C GLN A 52 11.22 -7.45 -23.03
N THR A 53 11.79 -6.40 -23.62
CA THR A 53 11.88 -5.10 -22.95
C THR A 53 10.48 -4.53 -22.70
N PRO A 54 10.10 -4.26 -21.44
CA PRO A 54 8.82 -3.64 -21.11
C PRO A 54 8.70 -2.25 -21.75
N LYS A 55 7.52 -1.91 -22.20
CA LYS A 55 7.24 -0.61 -22.85
C LYS A 55 6.66 0.42 -21.86
N LYS A 56 6.20 -0.04 -20.69
CA LYS A 56 5.56 0.82 -19.68
C LYS A 56 6.06 0.43 -18.30
N LEU A 57 6.26 1.44 -17.47
CA LEU A 57 6.40 1.27 -16.02
C LEU A 57 5.01 1.25 -15.35
N PRO A 58 4.85 0.55 -14.23
CA PRO A 58 3.64 0.68 -13.43
C PRO A 58 3.52 2.10 -12.89
N ILE A 59 2.29 2.55 -12.68
CA ILE A 59 2.03 3.83 -12.00
C ILE A 59 2.52 3.69 -10.56
N PRO A 60 3.38 4.61 -10.07
CA PRO A 60 3.84 4.56 -8.70
C PRO A 60 2.71 4.87 -7.72
N THR A 61 2.72 4.20 -6.59
CA THR A 61 1.75 4.40 -5.51
C THR A 61 2.51 4.83 -4.26
N PHE A 62 2.15 5.99 -3.70
CA PHE A 62 2.84 6.60 -2.57
C PHE A 62 2.03 6.41 -1.29
N ASN A 63 2.61 5.77 -0.29
CA ASN A 63 2.06 5.72 1.05
C ASN A 63 2.30 7.07 1.74
N VAL A 64 1.23 7.82 2.00
CA VAL A 64 1.32 9.19 2.53
C VAL A 64 0.72 9.37 3.91
N ILE A 65 -0.24 8.51 4.31
CA ILE A 65 -0.80 8.50 5.67
C ILE A 65 -0.87 7.07 6.18
N ASN A 66 -0.47 6.90 7.44
CA ASN A 66 -0.48 5.63 8.14
C ASN A 66 -1.53 5.62 9.25
N GLY A 67 -2.36 4.61 9.23
CA GLY A 67 -3.29 4.27 10.30
C GLY A 67 -2.98 2.90 10.91
N GLY A 68 -3.99 2.23 11.44
CA GLY A 68 -3.89 0.89 11.99
C GLY A 68 -2.73 0.74 12.96
N ARG A 69 -1.94 -0.31 12.77
CA ARG A 69 -0.78 -0.64 13.60
C ARG A 69 0.37 0.38 13.47
N TYR A 70 0.51 1.04 12.33
CA TYR A 70 1.59 1.98 12.04
C TYR A 70 1.25 3.42 12.40
N GLY A 71 -0.04 3.75 12.57
CA GLY A 71 -0.52 5.02 13.09
C GLY A 71 -0.60 5.03 14.61
N ARG A 72 -0.67 6.23 15.19
CA ARG A 72 -0.84 6.40 16.65
C ARG A 72 -2.30 6.49 17.08
N LEU A 73 -3.19 6.57 16.11
CA LEU A 73 -4.63 6.65 16.32
C LEU A 73 -5.31 5.33 16.00
N VAL A 74 -6.53 5.20 16.49
CA VAL A 74 -7.39 4.04 16.25
C VAL A 74 -8.00 4.08 14.84
N GLN A 75 -7.27 4.61 13.85
CA GLN A 75 -7.66 4.56 12.45
C GLN A 75 -7.62 3.09 11.99
N PRO A 76 -8.75 2.53 11.49
CA PRO A 76 -8.82 1.11 11.19
C PRO A 76 -7.97 0.70 9.99
N PHE A 77 -7.88 1.55 8.95
CA PHE A 77 -7.12 1.23 7.74
C PHE A 77 -5.63 1.53 7.92
N ASN A 78 -4.81 0.67 7.34
CA ASN A 78 -3.36 0.66 7.57
C ASN A 78 -2.64 1.77 6.80
N GLU A 79 -2.96 1.94 5.51
CA GLU A 79 -2.29 2.92 4.66
C GLU A 79 -3.27 3.61 3.72
N PHE A 80 -3.08 4.92 3.59
CA PHE A 80 -3.76 5.76 2.62
C PHE A 80 -2.75 6.15 1.55
N LEU A 81 -3.06 5.82 0.32
CA LEU A 81 -2.15 5.82 -0.79
C LEU A 81 -2.55 6.86 -1.84
N LEU A 82 -1.57 7.54 -2.38
CA LEU A 82 -1.73 8.52 -3.43
C LEU A 82 -1.18 7.94 -4.74
N VAL A 83 -2.00 7.97 -5.78
CA VAL A 83 -1.67 7.41 -7.09
C VAL A 83 -1.79 8.51 -8.15
N PRO A 84 -0.68 9.05 -8.68
CA PRO A 84 -0.69 10.11 -9.69
C PRO A 84 -1.05 9.54 -11.07
N TYR A 85 -2.29 9.13 -11.21
CA TYR A 85 -2.83 8.47 -12.41
C TYR A 85 -2.71 9.32 -13.69
N GLY A 86 -2.85 10.64 -13.56
CA GLY A 86 -2.78 11.59 -14.68
C GLY A 86 -1.36 12.05 -15.02
N ALA A 87 -0.30 11.44 -14.46
CA ALA A 87 1.08 11.77 -14.82
C ALA A 87 1.45 11.18 -16.19
N GLU A 88 2.18 11.93 -16.99
CA GLU A 88 2.62 11.53 -18.33
C GLU A 88 3.99 10.80 -18.32
N SER A 89 4.76 10.95 -17.23
CA SER A 89 6.05 10.31 -17.02
C SER A 89 6.25 9.87 -15.58
N MET A 90 7.27 9.03 -15.34
CA MET A 90 7.65 8.62 -13.99
C MET A 90 8.20 9.81 -13.18
N GLU A 91 8.96 10.69 -13.81
CA GLU A 91 9.50 11.91 -13.18
C GLU A 91 8.37 12.78 -12.69
N GLU A 92 7.38 13.02 -13.53
CA GLU A 92 6.21 13.82 -13.17
C GLU A 92 5.38 13.15 -12.08
N ALA A 93 5.20 11.82 -12.13
CA ALA A 93 4.51 11.09 -11.09
C ALA A 93 5.19 11.23 -9.72
N VAL A 94 6.51 11.16 -9.68
CA VAL A 94 7.31 11.37 -8.46
C VAL A 94 7.20 12.82 -7.99
N GLU A 95 7.27 13.80 -8.89
CA GLU A 95 7.12 15.21 -8.56
C GLU A 95 5.74 15.51 -7.93
N ILE A 96 4.67 15.00 -8.54
CA ILE A 96 3.32 15.11 -7.98
C ILE A 96 3.26 14.49 -6.58
N GLY A 97 3.78 13.28 -6.42
CA GLY A 97 3.78 12.58 -5.13
C GLY A 97 4.50 13.38 -4.03
N VAL A 98 5.68 13.89 -4.33
CA VAL A 98 6.49 14.70 -3.38
C VAL A 98 5.78 16.02 -3.03
N ARG A 99 5.27 16.74 -4.02
CA ARG A 99 4.58 18.02 -3.81
C ARG A 99 3.36 17.84 -2.92
N VAL A 100 2.52 16.85 -3.21
CA VAL A 100 1.32 16.59 -2.41
C VAL A 100 1.68 16.11 -1.02
N PHE A 101 2.72 15.28 -0.86
CA PHE A 101 3.17 14.84 0.46
C PHE A 101 3.65 16.02 1.32
N GLN A 102 4.36 16.98 0.74
CA GLN A 102 4.79 18.21 1.45
C GLN A 102 3.60 19.11 1.82
N GLU A 103 2.64 19.29 0.90
CA GLU A 103 1.44 20.10 1.17
C GLU A 103 0.53 19.41 2.20
N LEU A 104 0.54 18.08 2.23
CA LEU A 104 -0.22 17.32 3.23
C LEU A 104 0.24 17.63 4.65
N GLU A 105 1.54 17.90 4.87
CA GLU A 105 2.05 18.37 6.16
C GLU A 105 1.35 19.65 6.60
N THR A 106 1.30 20.64 5.71
CA THR A 106 0.64 21.93 5.95
C THR A 106 -0.86 21.74 6.22
N THR A 107 -1.51 20.91 5.42
CA THR A 107 -2.94 20.61 5.54
C THR A 107 -3.27 19.96 6.88
N ILE A 108 -2.48 18.96 7.31
CA ILE A 108 -2.66 18.29 8.59
C ILE A 108 -2.37 19.25 9.76
N CYS A 109 -1.31 20.06 9.64
CA CYS A 109 -0.98 21.07 10.65
C CYS A 109 -2.15 22.05 10.88
N HIS A 110 -2.77 22.54 9.82
CA HIS A 110 -3.96 23.38 9.91
C HIS A 110 -5.15 22.63 10.56
N TYR A 111 -5.40 21.41 10.15
CA TYR A 111 -6.46 20.59 10.73
C TYR A 111 -6.27 20.34 12.24
N GLN A 112 -5.03 20.20 12.69
CA GLN A 112 -4.65 19.99 14.10
C GLN A 112 -4.42 21.30 14.85
N ASN A 113 -4.91 22.45 14.37
CA ASN A 113 -4.78 23.77 14.99
C ASN A 113 -3.30 24.16 15.28
N GLY A 114 -2.41 23.88 14.38
CA GLY A 114 -0.98 24.19 14.46
C GLY A 114 -0.12 23.06 15.06
N GLY A 115 -0.71 21.92 15.36
CA GLY A 115 0.03 20.73 15.78
C GLY A 115 0.82 20.12 14.59
N MET A 116 2.12 19.90 14.78
CA MET A 116 2.94 19.25 13.75
C MET A 116 2.52 17.80 13.56
N PRO A 117 2.32 17.33 12.31
CA PRO A 117 2.01 15.95 12.06
C PRO A 117 3.19 15.05 12.43
N LEU A 118 2.87 13.92 13.04
CA LEU A 118 3.87 12.90 13.39
C LEU A 118 4.01 11.93 12.23
N LEU A 119 5.20 11.38 12.04
CA LEU A 119 5.41 10.27 11.12
C LEU A 119 4.90 8.96 11.72
N GLY A 120 4.20 8.19 10.92
CA GLY A 120 3.82 6.82 11.23
C GLY A 120 4.97 5.83 11.05
N GLY A 121 4.74 4.58 11.43
CA GLY A 121 5.77 3.53 11.38
C GLY A 121 6.18 3.11 9.98
N SER A 122 5.40 3.46 8.95
CA SER A 122 5.65 3.18 7.53
C SER A 122 5.99 4.43 6.72
N PHE A 123 6.49 5.47 7.40
CA PHE A 123 7.01 6.74 6.83
C PHE A 123 5.99 7.68 6.20
N GLY A 124 4.71 7.36 6.16
CA GLY A 124 3.64 8.33 5.95
C GLY A 124 3.36 9.13 7.23
N TYR A 125 2.57 10.20 7.16
CA TYR A 125 2.10 10.88 8.37
C TYR A 125 1.15 9.97 9.16
N ALA A 126 1.22 10.02 10.48
CA ALA A 126 0.23 9.35 11.32
C ALA A 126 -1.17 9.94 11.04
N ALA A 127 -2.17 9.09 10.85
CA ALA A 127 -3.52 9.52 10.51
C ALA A 127 -4.02 10.57 11.53
N PRO A 128 -4.46 11.73 11.07
CA PRO A 128 -4.89 12.83 11.94
C PRO A 128 -6.32 12.67 12.44
N SER A 129 -7.07 11.70 11.92
CA SER A 129 -8.47 11.41 12.25
C SER A 129 -8.71 9.90 12.35
N GLU A 130 -9.68 9.52 13.20
CA GLU A 130 -10.20 8.14 13.28
C GLU A 130 -11.14 7.82 12.12
N ASP A 131 -11.66 8.85 11.44
CA ASP A 131 -12.58 8.72 10.32
C ASP A 131 -11.82 8.65 8.99
N PRO A 132 -11.89 7.54 8.24
CA PRO A 132 -11.27 7.40 6.94
C PRO A 132 -11.74 8.42 5.90
N GLU A 133 -13.01 8.81 5.90
CA GLU A 133 -13.53 9.85 4.99
C GLU A 133 -12.78 11.16 5.22
N ARG A 134 -12.60 11.54 6.50
CA ARG A 134 -11.87 12.77 6.84
C ARG A 134 -10.40 12.73 6.43
N VAL A 135 -9.76 11.56 6.51
CA VAL A 135 -8.39 11.39 6.02
C VAL A 135 -8.32 11.58 4.51
N LEU A 136 -9.24 11.01 3.75
CA LEU A 136 -9.32 11.18 2.30
C LEU A 136 -9.61 12.64 1.90
N GLU A 137 -10.49 13.34 2.61
CA GLU A 137 -10.75 14.76 2.39
C GLU A 137 -9.49 15.63 2.58
N LEU A 138 -8.67 15.34 3.60
CA LEU A 138 -7.42 16.05 3.81
C LEU A 138 -6.41 15.78 2.68
N MET A 139 -6.34 14.54 2.19
CA MET A 139 -5.51 14.21 1.04
C MET A 139 -5.98 14.92 -0.22
N GLN A 140 -7.28 14.98 -0.44
CA GLN A 140 -7.87 15.72 -1.56
C GLN A 140 -7.56 17.21 -1.46
N ALA A 141 -7.75 17.82 -0.30
CA ALA A 141 -7.44 19.23 -0.08
C ALA A 141 -5.96 19.56 -0.38
N ALA A 142 -5.03 18.70 0.07
CA ALA A 142 -3.61 18.87 -0.24
C ALA A 142 -3.32 18.76 -1.75
N ALA A 143 -3.94 17.81 -2.44
CA ALA A 143 -3.80 17.62 -3.87
C ALA A 143 -4.36 18.83 -4.67
N GLU A 144 -5.50 19.37 -4.25
CA GLU A 144 -6.12 20.56 -4.85
C GLU A 144 -5.26 21.81 -4.63
N ALA A 145 -4.71 22.00 -3.43
CA ALA A 145 -3.81 23.12 -3.13
C ALA A 145 -2.55 23.11 -4.01
N CYS A 146 -2.07 21.93 -4.39
CA CYS A 146 -0.97 21.76 -5.35
C CYS A 146 -1.40 21.89 -6.82
N GLY A 147 -2.68 22.07 -7.12
CA GLY A 147 -3.21 22.05 -8.50
C GLY A 147 -3.15 20.67 -9.15
N CYS A 148 -3.11 19.58 -8.36
CA CYS A 148 -2.97 18.21 -8.83
C CYS A 148 -4.25 17.38 -8.66
N GLY A 149 -5.33 17.93 -8.09
CA GLY A 149 -6.54 17.20 -7.68
C GLY A 149 -7.16 16.32 -8.78
N GLY A 150 -7.28 16.81 -10.01
CA GLY A 150 -7.82 16.04 -11.14
C GLY A 150 -6.87 14.99 -11.75
N ARG A 151 -5.66 14.84 -11.20
CA ARG A 151 -4.61 13.96 -11.73
C ARG A 151 -4.23 12.83 -10.77
N ILE A 152 -4.95 12.71 -9.67
CA ILE A 152 -4.67 11.77 -8.59
C ILE A 152 -5.91 10.95 -8.32
N VAL A 153 -5.71 9.67 -8.08
CA VAL A 153 -6.69 8.79 -7.44
C VAL A 153 -6.11 8.28 -6.13
N TYR A 154 -6.99 7.90 -5.21
CA TYR A 154 -6.61 7.42 -3.89
C TYR A 154 -6.81 5.92 -3.80
N ALA A 155 -5.98 5.25 -3.03
CA ALA A 155 -6.11 3.83 -2.74
C ALA A 155 -5.93 3.58 -1.24
N LEU A 156 -6.45 2.46 -0.77
CA LEU A 156 -6.38 2.06 0.64
C LEU A 156 -5.74 0.67 0.75
N ASP A 157 -4.79 0.54 1.67
CA ASP A 157 -4.48 -0.75 2.27
C ASP A 157 -5.30 -0.88 3.55
N CYS A 158 -6.36 -1.65 3.48
CA CYS A 158 -7.24 -1.85 4.62
C CYS A 158 -6.62 -2.74 5.70
N ALA A 159 -5.61 -3.56 5.37
CA ALA A 159 -5.03 -4.57 6.27
C ALA A 159 -6.10 -5.35 7.06
N SER A 160 -7.17 -5.74 6.38
CA SER A 160 -8.42 -6.20 6.99
C SER A 160 -8.26 -7.47 7.85
N SER A 161 -7.21 -8.26 7.63
CA SER A 161 -6.87 -9.40 8.49
C SER A 161 -6.54 -9.00 9.93
N GLU A 162 -6.06 -7.77 10.16
CA GLU A 162 -5.78 -7.24 11.51
C GLU A 162 -7.04 -6.73 12.21
N MET A 163 -8.07 -6.40 11.44
CA MET A 163 -9.37 -5.98 11.95
C MET A 163 -10.30 -7.17 12.26
N TYR A 164 -9.98 -8.36 11.73
CA TYR A 164 -10.84 -9.54 11.76
C TYR A 164 -10.71 -10.33 13.07
N ASP A 165 -11.83 -10.54 13.74
CA ASP A 165 -11.94 -11.42 14.90
C ASP A 165 -12.53 -12.78 14.47
N ARG A 166 -11.69 -13.82 14.51
CA ARG A 166 -12.07 -15.18 14.10
C ARG A 166 -13.14 -15.83 14.98
N ASN A 167 -13.26 -15.37 16.24
CA ASN A 167 -14.23 -15.98 17.17
C ASN A 167 -15.65 -15.47 16.90
N THR A 168 -15.78 -14.25 16.41
CA THR A 168 -17.08 -13.61 16.13
C THR A 168 -17.35 -13.50 14.64
N GLU A 169 -16.38 -13.85 13.78
CA GLU A 169 -16.44 -13.72 12.32
C GLU A 169 -16.80 -12.29 11.87
N THR A 170 -16.32 -11.28 12.60
CA THR A 170 -16.60 -9.87 12.36
C THR A 170 -15.32 -9.04 12.28
N TYR A 171 -15.43 -7.84 11.75
CA TYR A 171 -14.34 -6.86 11.72
C TYR A 171 -14.57 -5.75 12.73
N LEU A 172 -13.49 -5.22 13.28
CA LEU A 172 -13.55 -4.01 14.12
C LEU A 172 -13.32 -2.78 13.25
N LEU A 173 -14.36 -2.00 13.01
CA LEU A 173 -14.33 -0.76 12.23
C LEU A 173 -14.83 0.40 13.10
N ASN A 174 -14.01 1.42 13.32
CA ASN A 174 -14.35 2.61 14.11
C ASN A 174 -14.97 2.25 15.48
N GLY A 175 -14.36 1.28 16.18
CA GLY A 175 -14.83 0.82 17.50
C GLY A 175 -16.11 -0.03 17.47
N ARG A 176 -16.66 -0.33 16.30
CA ARG A 176 -17.87 -1.16 16.11
C ARG A 176 -17.53 -2.48 15.43
N ARG A 177 -18.22 -3.54 15.84
CA ARG A 177 -18.19 -4.82 15.12
C ARG A 177 -19.10 -4.73 13.90
N VAL A 178 -18.56 -5.06 12.73
CA VAL A 178 -19.28 -5.06 11.46
C VAL A 178 -19.11 -6.41 10.76
N THR A 179 -20.11 -6.79 9.99
CA THR A 179 -20.06 -7.99 9.14
C THR A 179 -19.19 -7.76 7.90
N ASN A 180 -18.96 -8.80 7.14
CA ASN A 180 -18.25 -8.71 5.86
C ASN A 180 -18.98 -7.80 4.87
N GLU A 181 -20.29 -7.93 4.77
CA GLU A 181 -21.13 -7.12 3.90
C GLU A 181 -21.10 -5.63 4.30
N GLU A 182 -21.23 -5.35 5.60
CA GLU A 182 -21.16 -3.97 6.11
C GLU A 182 -19.79 -3.32 5.84
N LEU A 183 -18.69 -4.08 5.96
CA LEU A 183 -17.35 -3.57 5.61
C LEU A 183 -17.22 -3.30 4.12
N ILE A 184 -17.71 -4.20 3.26
CA ILE A 184 -17.73 -4.02 1.80
C ILE A 184 -18.53 -2.78 1.43
N ASP A 185 -19.70 -2.61 2.00
CA ASP A 185 -20.56 -1.45 1.73
C ASP A 185 -19.94 -0.14 2.26
N TYR A 186 -19.22 -0.21 3.38
CA TYR A 186 -18.47 0.94 3.85
C TYR A 186 -17.35 1.35 2.88
N VAL A 187 -16.54 0.39 2.42
CA VAL A 187 -15.47 0.68 1.46
C VAL A 187 -16.02 1.21 0.13
N LYS A 188 -17.16 0.69 -0.35
CA LYS A 188 -17.84 1.21 -1.54
C LYS A 188 -18.28 2.66 -1.39
N ARG A 189 -18.69 3.09 -0.18
CA ARG A 189 -19.05 4.50 0.04
C ARG A 189 -17.86 5.46 0.03
N LEU A 190 -16.66 4.95 0.32
CA LEU A 190 -15.44 5.75 0.26
C LEU A 190 -14.94 5.97 -1.19
N SER A 191 -15.42 5.18 -2.14
CA SER A 191 -15.08 5.28 -3.56
C SER A 191 -16.00 6.21 -4.33
#